data_81ae520700a52e2d797462feab18e849
#
_entry.id   81ae520700a52e2d797462feab18e849
#
_cell.length_a   1.000
_cell.length_b   1.000
_cell.length_c   1.000
_cell.angle_alpha   90.00
_cell.angle_beta   90.00
_cell.angle_gamma   90.00
#
_symmetry.space_group_name_H-M   'P 1'
#
loop_
_entity.id
_entity.type
_entity.pdbx_description
1 polymer ?
#
loop_
_entity_poly.entity_id
_entity_poly.type
_entity_poly.pdbx_seq_one_letter_code
_entity_poly.pdbx_strand_id
1 'polypeptide(L)'
;FALFAVYFAISWGYHLAKTYEVNRFAGSVASLVAFAMSISDSVKLHIDGDVVDIKNAFDIKQFSTMGLFTAIIFGCIGTALFIVFYKARIRLKVDTSMPHAEWVAFSTLIPILLSVFIVGFVNYAFQRLTGTYFGNWLLATIQRPLVNLGQGFGVVLLVTFLVQIFWFFG
;
A
#
# COMPACT_ATOMS: atom_id res chain seq x y z
N PHE A 1 -13.94 8.46 8.51
CA PHE A 1 -12.67 8.34 7.72
C PHE A 1 -12.01 6.94 7.84
N ALA A 2 -12.82 5.88 8.07
CA ALA A 2 -12.32 4.53 8.33
C ALA A 2 -11.61 3.85 7.14
N LEU A 3 -11.74 4.35 5.91
CA LEU A 3 -11.16 3.74 4.70
C LEU A 3 -10.27 4.72 3.91
N PHE A 4 -9.70 5.70 4.58
CA PHE A 4 -8.93 6.76 3.90
C PHE A 4 -7.67 6.22 3.22
N ALA A 5 -6.95 5.30 3.88
CA ALA A 5 -5.76 4.66 3.30
C ALA A 5 -6.09 3.80 2.06
N VAL A 6 -7.25 3.14 2.06
CA VAL A 6 -7.73 2.35 0.92
C VAL A 6 -7.99 3.24 -0.29
N TYR A 7 -8.74 4.33 -0.08
CA TYR A 7 -8.98 5.31 -1.13
C TYR A 7 -7.68 5.88 -1.69
N PHE A 8 -6.75 6.20 -0.80
CA PHE A 8 -5.45 6.74 -1.18
C PHE A 8 -4.64 5.72 -2.00
N ALA A 9 -4.57 4.45 -1.57
CA ALA A 9 -3.87 3.40 -2.30
C ALA A 9 -4.42 3.24 -3.74
N ILE A 10 -5.74 3.21 -3.90
CA ILE A 10 -6.39 3.11 -5.21
C ILE A 10 -6.06 4.32 -6.09
N SER A 11 -6.24 5.53 -5.54
CA SER A 11 -6.00 6.78 -6.27
C SER A 11 -4.53 6.93 -6.68
N TRP A 12 -3.61 6.62 -5.77
CA TRP A 12 -2.19 6.67 -6.02
C TRP A 12 -1.75 5.71 -7.12
N GLY A 13 -2.20 4.44 -7.05
CA GLY A 13 -1.93 3.44 -8.08
C GLY A 13 -2.47 3.85 -9.45
N TYR A 14 -3.65 4.47 -9.49
CA TYR A 14 -4.24 5.01 -10.72
C TYR A 14 -3.37 6.11 -11.34
N HIS A 15 -2.97 7.09 -10.53
CA HIS A 15 -2.18 8.22 -11.02
C HIS A 15 -0.79 7.80 -11.45
N LEU A 16 -0.14 6.92 -10.69
CA LEU A 16 1.19 6.41 -11.04
C LEU A 16 1.14 5.62 -12.35
N ALA A 17 0.17 4.72 -12.53
CA ALA A 17 -0.03 3.98 -13.77
C ALA A 17 -0.33 4.91 -14.96
N LYS A 18 -1.10 5.97 -14.75
CA LYS A 18 -1.37 7.01 -15.75
C LYS A 18 -0.09 7.70 -16.21
N THR A 19 0.78 8.08 -15.30
CA THR A 19 2.05 8.77 -15.59
C THR A 19 2.98 7.91 -16.46
N TYR A 20 2.96 6.59 -16.25
CA TYR A 20 3.79 5.65 -17.02
C TYR A 20 3.09 5.05 -18.23
N GLU A 21 1.90 5.55 -18.59
CA GLU A 21 1.10 5.14 -19.76
C GLU A 21 0.77 3.64 -19.78
N VAL A 22 0.51 3.06 -18.62
CA VAL A 22 0.05 1.68 -18.46
C VAL A 22 -1.42 1.63 -18.02
N ASN A 23 -2.00 0.43 -17.99
CA ASN A 23 -3.40 0.28 -17.59
C ASN A 23 -3.63 0.81 -16.17
N ARG A 24 -4.44 1.88 -16.06
CA ARG A 24 -4.70 2.62 -14.83
C ARG A 24 -5.46 1.80 -13.80
N PHE A 25 -6.46 1.02 -14.26
CA PHE A 25 -7.23 0.15 -13.39
C PHE A 25 -6.36 -0.96 -12.81
N ALA A 26 -5.54 -1.60 -13.63
CA ALA A 26 -4.59 -2.62 -13.19
C ALA A 26 -3.57 -2.06 -12.17
N GLY A 27 -3.09 -0.83 -12.38
CA GLY A 27 -2.23 -0.12 -11.43
C GLY A 27 -2.91 0.13 -10.08
N SER A 28 -4.20 0.54 -10.08
CA SER A 28 -4.98 0.71 -8.86
C SER A 28 -5.14 -0.60 -8.09
N VAL A 29 -5.43 -1.69 -8.81
CA VAL A 29 -5.57 -3.03 -8.20
C VAL A 29 -4.22 -3.49 -7.62
N ALA A 30 -3.13 -3.35 -8.35
CA ALA A 30 -1.79 -3.73 -7.87
C ALA A 30 -1.41 -2.96 -6.60
N SER A 31 -1.69 -1.65 -6.55
CA SER A 31 -1.47 -0.78 -5.38
C SER A 31 -2.28 -1.24 -4.18
N LEU A 32 -3.59 -1.45 -4.38
CA LEU A 32 -4.51 -1.85 -3.31
C LEU A 32 -4.13 -3.21 -2.71
N VAL A 33 -3.86 -4.20 -3.57
CA VAL A 33 -3.51 -5.55 -3.11
C VAL A 33 -2.15 -5.56 -2.42
N ALA A 34 -1.17 -4.82 -2.95
CA ALA A 34 0.13 -4.66 -2.28
C ALA A 34 0.00 -4.03 -0.89
N PHE A 35 -0.84 -3.00 -0.75
CA PHE A 35 -1.17 -2.40 0.54
C PHE A 35 -1.83 -3.43 1.47
N ALA A 36 -2.85 -4.16 1.01
CA ALA A 36 -3.55 -5.16 1.81
C ALA A 36 -2.60 -6.27 2.29
N MET A 37 -1.66 -6.72 1.44
CA MET A 37 -0.65 -7.71 1.78
C MET A 37 0.35 -7.23 2.86
N SER A 38 0.49 -5.93 3.06
CA SER A 38 1.40 -5.36 4.06
C SER A 38 0.80 -5.32 5.47
N ILE A 39 -0.52 -5.47 5.58
CA ILE A 39 -1.27 -5.41 6.83
C ILE A 39 -1.24 -6.77 7.53
N SER A 40 -1.19 -6.76 8.87
CA SER A 40 -1.30 -7.98 9.67
C SER A 40 -2.68 -8.60 9.54
N ASP A 41 -2.71 -9.91 9.41
CA ASP A 41 -3.91 -10.76 9.45
C ASP A 41 -4.30 -11.19 10.87
N SER A 42 -3.64 -10.64 11.88
CA SER A 42 -3.93 -10.91 13.28
C SER A 42 -4.05 -9.64 14.10
N VAL A 43 -4.98 -9.63 15.04
CA VAL A 43 -5.25 -8.52 15.96
C VAL A 43 -5.11 -9.01 17.40
N LYS A 44 -4.28 -8.33 18.19
CA LYS A 44 -4.12 -8.60 19.61
C LYS A 44 -5.10 -7.75 20.40
N LEU A 45 -6.03 -8.40 21.07
CA LEU A 45 -6.98 -7.75 21.97
C LEU A 45 -6.58 -8.02 23.43
N HIS A 46 -6.63 -6.98 24.27
CA HIS A 46 -6.49 -7.09 25.71
C HIS A 46 -7.89 -7.21 26.32
N ILE A 47 -8.24 -8.39 26.81
CA ILE A 47 -9.53 -8.67 27.45
C ILE A 47 -9.22 -9.15 28.87
N ASP A 48 -9.71 -8.45 29.86
CA ASP A 48 -9.58 -8.77 31.31
C ASP A 48 -8.14 -9.06 31.80
N GLY A 49 -7.13 -8.44 31.14
CA GLY A 49 -5.71 -8.61 31.49
C GLY A 49 -4.99 -9.68 30.66
N ASP A 50 -5.70 -10.49 29.92
CA ASP A 50 -5.13 -11.47 29.00
C ASP A 50 -5.00 -10.92 27.57
N VAL A 51 -3.94 -11.36 26.86
CA VAL A 51 -3.71 -11.02 25.46
C VAL A 51 -4.25 -12.13 24.58
N VAL A 52 -5.39 -11.89 23.94
CA VAL A 52 -5.99 -12.81 22.98
C VAL A 52 -5.56 -12.43 21.57
N ASP A 53 -4.92 -13.37 20.87
CA ASP A 53 -4.52 -13.18 19.46
C ASP A 53 -5.61 -13.74 18.52
N ILE A 54 -6.34 -12.84 17.89
CA ILE A 54 -7.40 -13.20 16.92
C ILE A 54 -6.77 -13.24 15.54
N LYS A 55 -6.68 -14.43 14.96
CA LYS A 55 -6.20 -14.68 13.60
C LYS A 55 -7.30 -14.43 12.58
N ASN A 56 -6.90 -14.14 11.34
CA ASN A 56 -7.79 -13.83 10.20
C ASN A 56 -8.68 -12.60 10.47
N ALA A 57 -8.15 -11.60 11.18
CA ALA A 57 -8.82 -10.35 11.48
C ALA A 57 -7.92 -9.18 11.12
N PHE A 58 -8.48 -8.16 10.47
CA PHE A 58 -7.76 -6.92 10.17
C PHE A 58 -8.10 -5.83 11.18
N ASP A 59 -7.06 -5.12 11.66
CA ASP A 59 -7.30 -3.91 12.44
C ASP A 59 -7.77 -2.78 11.51
N ILE A 60 -9.02 -2.36 11.68
CA ILE A 60 -9.64 -1.29 10.88
C ILE A 60 -8.85 0.03 10.95
N LYS A 61 -8.07 0.25 12.02
CA LYS A 61 -7.21 1.42 12.15
C LYS A 61 -6.16 1.49 11.05
N GLN A 62 -5.70 0.35 10.54
CA GLN A 62 -4.72 0.29 9.44
C GLN A 62 -5.31 0.71 8.09
N PHE A 63 -6.63 0.65 7.93
CA PHE A 63 -7.32 1.16 6.73
C PHE A 63 -7.63 2.67 6.82
N SER A 64 -7.53 3.25 8.00
CA SER A 64 -7.78 4.66 8.25
C SER A 64 -6.55 5.54 7.96
N THR A 65 -6.55 6.77 8.47
CA THR A 65 -5.40 7.69 8.37
C THR A 65 -4.11 7.13 8.96
N MET A 66 -4.22 6.20 9.92
CA MET A 66 -3.05 5.53 10.50
C MET A 66 -2.33 4.61 9.52
N GLY A 67 -3.02 4.04 8.52
CA GLY A 67 -2.39 3.22 7.49
C GLY A 67 -1.89 4.00 6.28
N LEU A 68 -2.02 5.33 6.27
CA LEU A 68 -1.70 6.15 5.11
C LEU A 68 -0.24 5.99 4.64
N PHE A 69 0.72 6.02 5.55
CA PHE A 69 2.14 5.83 5.20
C PHE A 69 2.41 4.45 4.61
N THR A 70 1.79 3.42 5.18
CA THR A 70 1.86 2.05 4.66
C THR A 70 1.25 1.98 3.26
N ALA A 71 0.10 2.61 3.04
CA ALA A 71 -0.58 2.67 1.74
C ALA A 71 0.29 3.38 0.68
N ILE A 72 0.96 4.48 1.03
CA ILE A 72 1.88 5.18 0.14
C ILE A 72 3.03 4.27 -0.26
N ILE A 73 3.75 3.71 0.69
CA ILE A 73 4.97 2.93 0.44
C ILE A 73 4.63 1.65 -0.35
N PHE A 74 3.71 0.84 0.15
CA PHE A 74 3.35 -0.42 -0.50
C PHE A 74 2.57 -0.21 -1.80
N GLY A 75 1.72 0.82 -1.87
CA GLY A 75 1.05 1.21 -3.10
C GLY A 75 2.05 1.63 -4.18
N CYS A 76 3.07 2.42 -3.84
CA CYS A 76 4.15 2.78 -4.75
C CYS A 76 4.92 1.53 -5.22
N ILE A 77 5.36 0.68 -4.28
CA ILE A 77 6.15 -0.53 -4.60
C ILE A 77 5.34 -1.47 -5.49
N GLY A 78 4.08 -1.78 -5.11
CA GLY A 78 3.22 -2.67 -5.88
C GLY A 78 2.95 -2.16 -7.28
N THR A 79 2.63 -0.86 -7.42
CA THR A 79 2.40 -0.26 -8.74
C THR A 79 3.69 -0.17 -9.56
N ALA A 80 4.83 0.16 -8.96
CA ALA A 80 6.12 0.22 -9.65
C ALA A 80 6.52 -1.16 -10.19
N LEU A 81 6.38 -2.22 -9.40
CA LEU A 81 6.61 -3.60 -9.84
C LEU A 81 5.66 -3.99 -10.97
N PHE A 82 4.38 -3.66 -10.87
CA PHE A 82 3.41 -3.87 -11.93
C PHE A 82 3.84 -3.18 -13.23
N ILE A 83 4.26 -1.90 -13.17
CA ILE A 83 4.74 -1.14 -14.33
C ILE A 83 5.96 -1.79 -14.95
N VAL A 84 6.93 -2.21 -14.14
CA VAL A 84 8.15 -2.89 -14.62
C VAL A 84 7.80 -4.18 -15.36
N PHE A 85 6.98 -5.05 -14.79
CA PHE A 85 6.59 -6.31 -15.42
C PHE A 85 5.73 -6.10 -16.67
N TYR A 86 4.84 -5.11 -16.63
CA TYR A 86 4.01 -4.77 -17.78
C TYR A 86 4.86 -4.26 -18.97
N LYS A 87 5.84 -3.39 -18.70
CA LYS A 87 6.77 -2.87 -19.72
C LYS A 87 7.78 -3.91 -20.19
N ALA A 88 8.18 -4.84 -19.32
CA ALA A 88 9.01 -6.00 -19.68
C ALA A 88 8.26 -7.02 -20.55
N ARG A 89 7.00 -6.74 -20.91
CA ARG A 89 6.14 -7.62 -21.73
C ARG A 89 5.92 -9.01 -21.13
N ILE A 90 6.02 -9.14 -19.81
CA ILE A 90 5.67 -10.36 -19.08
C ILE A 90 4.14 -10.42 -18.97
N ARG A 91 3.48 -10.82 -20.05
CA ARG A 91 2.02 -10.90 -20.16
C ARG A 91 1.61 -12.17 -20.88
N LEU A 92 0.38 -12.61 -20.62
CA LEU A 92 -0.21 -13.70 -21.38
C LEU A 92 -0.33 -13.24 -22.85
N LYS A 93 0.13 -14.09 -23.77
CA LYS A 93 -0.20 -13.96 -25.17
C LYS A 93 -1.64 -14.45 -25.35
N VAL A 94 -2.56 -13.52 -25.32
CA VAL A 94 -3.98 -13.81 -25.52
C VAL A 94 -4.31 -13.59 -27.01
N ASP A 95 -5.19 -14.44 -27.53
CA ASP A 95 -5.63 -14.34 -28.92
C ASP A 95 -6.33 -13.01 -29.18
N THR A 96 -5.97 -12.35 -30.28
CA THR A 96 -6.52 -11.07 -30.72
C THR A 96 -7.99 -11.13 -31.16
N SER A 97 -8.57 -12.33 -31.21
CA SER A 97 -9.99 -12.53 -31.52
C SER A 97 -10.93 -12.12 -30.38
N MET A 98 -10.40 -11.89 -29.15
CA MET A 98 -11.22 -11.50 -27.99
C MET A 98 -11.60 -10.01 -28.02
N PRO A 99 -12.74 -9.63 -27.41
CA PRO A 99 -13.08 -8.24 -27.17
C PRO A 99 -11.98 -7.49 -26.44
N HIS A 100 -11.74 -6.23 -26.80
CA HIS A 100 -10.60 -5.44 -26.30
C HIS A 100 -10.55 -5.36 -24.75
N ALA A 101 -11.71 -5.27 -24.09
CA ALA A 101 -11.79 -5.19 -22.62
C ALA A 101 -11.27 -6.47 -21.96
N GLU A 102 -11.65 -7.63 -22.48
CA GLU A 102 -11.23 -8.93 -21.96
C GLU A 102 -9.72 -9.16 -22.22
N TRP A 103 -9.25 -8.81 -23.41
CA TRP A 103 -7.83 -8.87 -23.74
C TRP A 103 -6.97 -8.06 -22.76
N VAL A 104 -7.40 -6.82 -22.43
CA VAL A 104 -6.70 -5.95 -21.49
C VAL A 104 -6.68 -6.58 -20.10
N ALA A 105 -7.80 -7.13 -19.62
CA ALA A 105 -7.89 -7.77 -18.30
C ALA A 105 -6.89 -8.96 -18.19
N PHE A 106 -6.92 -9.87 -19.17
CA PHE A 106 -6.02 -11.03 -19.17
C PHE A 106 -4.54 -10.63 -19.33
N SER A 107 -4.23 -9.64 -20.14
CA SER A 107 -2.84 -9.20 -20.37
C SER A 107 -2.21 -8.55 -19.13
N THR A 108 -3.02 -7.98 -18.22
CA THR A 108 -2.54 -7.34 -17.00
C THR A 108 -2.49 -8.29 -15.80
N LEU A 109 -3.14 -9.43 -15.88
CA LEU A 109 -3.27 -10.38 -14.77
C LEU A 109 -1.90 -10.90 -14.29
N ILE A 110 -1.04 -11.36 -15.21
CA ILE A 110 0.30 -11.87 -14.83
C ILE A 110 1.17 -10.78 -14.20
N PRO A 111 1.31 -9.56 -14.76
CA PRO A 111 2.04 -8.49 -14.09
C PRO A 111 1.53 -8.16 -12.69
N ILE A 112 0.21 -8.16 -12.48
CA ILE A 112 -0.38 -7.92 -11.16
C ILE A 112 -0.01 -9.06 -10.20
N LEU A 113 -0.22 -10.31 -10.59
CA LEU A 113 0.08 -11.48 -9.76
C LEU A 113 1.56 -11.52 -9.35
N LEU A 114 2.48 -11.25 -10.28
CA LEU A 114 3.91 -11.21 -10.00
C LEU A 114 4.26 -10.08 -9.03
N SER A 115 3.70 -8.89 -9.23
CA SER A 115 3.97 -7.76 -8.33
C SER A 115 3.47 -8.05 -6.91
N VAL A 116 2.28 -8.58 -6.78
CA VAL A 116 1.66 -8.95 -5.50
C VAL A 116 2.43 -10.09 -4.83
N PHE A 117 2.85 -11.11 -5.60
CA PHE A 117 3.64 -12.21 -5.09
C PHE A 117 4.97 -11.73 -4.49
N ILE A 118 5.68 -10.83 -5.18
CA ILE A 118 6.94 -10.27 -4.68
C ILE A 118 6.71 -9.47 -3.41
N VAL A 119 5.69 -8.60 -3.37
CA VAL A 119 5.36 -7.82 -2.17
C VAL A 119 5.01 -8.75 -1.01
N GLY A 120 4.18 -9.76 -1.25
CA GLY A 120 3.81 -10.76 -0.23
C GLY A 120 5.03 -11.55 0.27
N PHE A 121 5.92 -11.95 -0.65
CA PHE A 121 7.15 -12.66 -0.30
C PHE A 121 8.10 -11.81 0.55
N VAL A 122 8.29 -10.55 0.19
CA VAL A 122 9.10 -9.60 0.96
C VAL A 122 8.51 -9.39 2.35
N ASN A 123 7.20 -9.22 2.45
CA ASN A 123 6.53 -9.05 3.74
C ASN A 123 6.63 -10.33 4.60
N TYR A 124 6.47 -11.51 4.01
CA TYR A 124 6.66 -12.80 4.69
C TYR A 124 8.10 -12.99 5.18
N ALA A 125 9.10 -12.69 4.33
CA ALA A 125 10.50 -12.76 4.72
C ALA A 125 10.81 -11.80 5.86
N PHE A 126 10.29 -10.58 5.80
CA PHE A 126 10.44 -9.58 6.86
C PHE A 126 9.81 -10.06 8.17
N GLN A 127 8.60 -10.64 8.12
CA GLN A 127 7.93 -11.20 9.29
C GLN A 127 8.75 -12.33 9.92
N ARG A 128 9.36 -13.19 9.10
CA ARG A 128 10.23 -14.28 9.60
C ARG A 128 11.47 -13.76 10.32
N LEU A 129 12.03 -12.66 9.87
CA LEU A 129 13.26 -12.08 10.43
C LEU A 129 12.99 -11.21 11.67
N THR A 130 11.89 -10.45 11.67
CA THR A 130 11.59 -9.45 12.72
C THR A 130 10.47 -9.86 13.67
N GLY A 131 9.72 -10.91 13.36
CA GLY A 131 8.54 -11.35 14.12
C GLY A 131 7.31 -10.46 13.93
N THR A 132 7.38 -9.42 13.08
CA THR A 132 6.28 -8.48 12.85
C THR A 132 6.08 -8.22 11.37
N TYR A 133 4.85 -7.96 10.95
CA TYR A 133 4.56 -7.50 9.59
C TYR A 133 5.21 -6.15 9.34
N PHE A 134 5.67 -5.94 8.11
CA PHE A 134 6.36 -4.71 7.73
C PHE A 134 5.47 -3.46 7.93
N GLY A 135 4.18 -3.55 7.63
CA GLY A 135 3.22 -2.47 7.88
C GLY A 135 3.12 -2.09 9.36
N ASN A 136 3.08 -3.07 10.26
CA ASN A 136 3.06 -2.85 11.71
C ASN A 136 4.37 -2.25 12.22
N TRP A 137 5.50 -2.72 11.69
CA TRP A 137 6.81 -2.16 11.99
C TRP A 137 6.92 -0.70 11.55
N LEU A 138 6.47 -0.39 10.34
CA LEU A 138 6.46 0.96 9.79
C LEU A 138 5.61 1.91 10.66
N LEU A 139 4.43 1.44 11.04
CA LEU A 139 3.52 2.18 11.91
C LEU A 139 4.15 2.46 13.28
N ALA A 140 4.83 1.47 13.86
CA ALA A 140 5.47 1.62 15.17
C ALA A 140 6.73 2.51 15.11
N THR A 141 7.56 2.36 14.06
CA THR A 141 8.87 2.98 13.96
C THR A 141 8.83 4.40 13.38
N ILE A 142 7.94 4.66 12.44
CA ILE A 142 7.88 5.95 11.74
C ILE A 142 6.65 6.75 12.17
N GLN A 143 5.47 6.15 12.10
CA GLN A 143 4.24 6.91 12.28
C GLN A 143 3.98 7.29 13.74
N ARG A 144 4.16 6.36 14.69
CA ARG A 144 3.95 6.67 16.12
C ARG A 144 4.85 7.79 16.64
N PRO A 145 6.18 7.79 16.37
CA PRO A 145 7.02 8.92 16.74
C PRO A 145 6.55 10.23 16.12
N LEU A 146 6.20 10.24 14.82
CA LEU A 146 5.71 11.44 14.13
C LEU A 146 4.42 11.99 14.76
N VAL A 147 3.47 11.12 15.10
CA VAL A 147 2.22 11.52 15.76
C VAL A 147 2.51 12.05 17.17
N ASN A 148 3.42 11.43 17.92
CA ASN A 148 3.80 11.86 19.26
C ASN A 148 4.58 13.20 19.22
N LEU A 149 5.44 13.39 18.23
CA LEU A 149 6.10 14.68 17.99
C LEU A 149 5.09 15.77 17.61
N GLY A 150 4.00 15.41 16.91
CA GLY A 150 2.96 16.33 16.46
C GLY A 150 2.16 17.04 17.57
N GLN A 151 2.35 16.67 18.82
CA GLN A 151 1.68 17.28 19.96
C GLN A 151 2.48 18.44 20.60
N GLY A 152 3.72 18.67 20.13
CA GLY A 152 4.58 19.76 20.63
C GLY A 152 4.43 21.05 19.80
N PHE A 153 4.45 22.21 20.47
CA PHE A 153 4.40 23.53 19.82
C PHE A 153 5.44 23.69 18.71
N GLY A 154 6.66 23.17 18.90
CA GLY A 154 7.74 23.22 17.90
C GLY A 154 7.42 22.45 16.64
N VAL A 155 6.67 21.33 16.72
CA VAL A 155 6.29 20.56 15.54
C VAL A 155 5.15 21.23 14.76
N VAL A 156 4.20 21.85 15.46
CA VAL A 156 3.16 22.66 14.82
C VAL A 156 3.80 23.78 14.00
N LEU A 157 4.80 24.48 14.56
CA LEU A 157 5.56 25.49 13.85
C LEU A 157 6.31 24.93 12.63
N LEU A 158 6.99 23.78 12.80
CA LEU A 158 7.76 23.14 11.74
C LEU A 158 6.84 22.66 10.59
N VAL A 159 5.73 22.03 10.92
CA VAL A 159 4.74 21.58 9.92
C VAL A 159 4.13 22.77 9.19
N THR A 160 3.76 23.83 9.90
CA THR A 160 3.23 25.05 9.30
C THR A 160 4.26 25.68 8.36
N PHE A 161 5.52 25.74 8.77
CA PHE A 161 6.61 26.25 7.94
C PHE A 161 6.85 25.41 6.69
N LEU A 162 6.85 24.06 6.83
CA LEU A 162 6.96 23.15 5.67
C LEU A 162 5.79 23.30 4.71
N VAL A 163 4.57 23.42 5.21
CA VAL A 163 3.39 23.67 4.36
C VAL A 163 3.53 24.95 3.57
N GLN A 164 4.04 26.03 4.18
CA GLN A 164 4.28 27.30 3.48
C GLN A 164 5.36 27.16 2.41
N ILE A 165 6.43 26.41 2.68
CA ILE A 165 7.48 26.14 1.68
C ILE A 165 6.89 25.36 0.50
N PHE A 166 6.13 24.28 0.75
CA PHE A 166 5.50 23.49 -0.32
C PHE A 166 4.51 24.34 -1.13
N TRP A 167 3.77 25.23 -0.48
CA TRP A 167 2.89 26.17 -1.18
C TRP A 167 3.64 27.16 -2.07
N PHE A 168 4.84 27.55 -1.66
CA PHE A 168 5.69 28.46 -2.45
C PHE A 168 6.27 27.81 -3.70
N PHE A 169 6.55 26.50 -3.63
CA PHE A 169 7.10 25.75 -4.76
C PHE A 169 6.03 25.13 -5.69
N GLY A 170 4.74 25.26 -5.40
CA GLY A 170 3.64 24.77 -6.23
C GLY A 170 2.85 23.66 -5.61
#